data_e908057dabc826a5262bcdd683651b64
#
_entry.id   e908057dabc826a5262bcdd683651b64
#
_cell.length_a   1.000
_cell.length_b   1.000
_cell.length_c   1.000
_cell.angle_alpha   90.00
_cell.angle_beta   90.00
_cell.angle_gamma   90.00
#
_symmetry.space_group_name_H-M   'P 1'
#
loop_
_entity.id
_entity.type
_entity.pdbx_description
1 polymer ?
#
loop_
_entity_poly.entity_id
_entity_poly.type
_entity_poly.pdbx_seq_one_letter_code
_entity_poly.pdbx_strand_id
1 'polypeptide(L)'
;MNERKPSKARRKPETVTVGLVTVSIYKRTRPTVTGGTRTIWEVANYVNGQRRLTSFSEHALARREAERIAGLLSAGESNAANLRADEAAEYGNAVAILRNANLETSLQTVADRYVEAVKILGAENIVKAAEFYIQRNPAQREPRTMQQVADELVALKENRQASARYVGDLRARLNTLAKKFSVNVDMVTTSDLQSWFDGMDAAPRTVRNFRQTASTLFKFAEARGYIAKGENPVTGTEKIQSKNGSPIEIYSPKEIRRLLDAAPEAFQPIIAIQAFAGLRSAEVMRLQWQDVKLGRQHIEITAGNAKTASRRIVPILANLAAWLKPHAKKTGLLFQPSNLTAFNKKQNETSVAAKVKWKANALRHSFISYRVASIQNVAQVALEAGNSPAMIFSHYRELVTADDAKKWFSILPQPKATP
;
A
#
# COMPACT_ATOMS: atom_id res chain seq x y z
N MET A 1 22.33 -98.63 -27.28
CA MET A 1 23.45 -98.09 -26.52
C MET A 1 23.71 -96.65 -26.98
N ASN A 2 23.33 -95.73 -26.17
CA ASN A 2 23.53 -94.30 -26.44
C ASN A 2 24.66 -93.78 -25.57
N GLU A 3 25.84 -93.57 -26.13
CA GLU A 3 27.01 -93.04 -25.43
C GLU A 3 26.78 -91.56 -25.09
N ARG A 4 26.73 -91.23 -23.77
CA ARG A 4 26.74 -89.86 -23.28
C ARG A 4 28.15 -89.28 -23.45
N LYS A 5 28.31 -88.29 -24.28
CA LYS A 5 29.53 -87.48 -24.41
C LYS A 5 29.83 -86.80 -23.05
N PRO A 6 31.10 -86.78 -22.62
CA PRO A 6 31.47 -86.17 -21.36
C PRO A 6 31.26 -84.69 -21.35
N SER A 7 30.62 -84.16 -20.28
CA SER A 7 30.43 -82.74 -20.10
C SER A 7 31.77 -82.04 -19.90
N LYS A 8 32.09 -81.03 -20.73
CA LYS A 8 33.27 -80.18 -20.55
C LYS A 8 33.21 -79.53 -19.18
N ALA A 9 34.21 -79.76 -18.34
CA ALA A 9 34.38 -79.18 -17.04
C ALA A 9 34.25 -77.63 -17.17
N ARG A 10 33.24 -77.02 -16.50
CA ARG A 10 33.09 -75.55 -16.41
C ARG A 10 34.30 -75.02 -15.63
N ARG A 11 35.18 -74.26 -16.30
CA ARG A 11 36.28 -73.56 -15.64
C ARG A 11 35.65 -72.59 -14.62
N LYS A 12 36.16 -72.59 -13.35
CA LYS A 12 35.73 -71.66 -12.31
C LYS A 12 35.98 -70.22 -12.77
N PRO A 13 35.07 -69.31 -12.55
CA PRO A 13 35.29 -67.90 -12.88
C PRO A 13 36.39 -67.30 -11.98
N GLU A 14 37.16 -66.39 -12.50
CA GLU A 14 38.04 -65.56 -11.68
C GLU A 14 37.18 -64.64 -10.82
N THR A 15 37.57 -64.41 -9.59
CA THR A 15 36.80 -63.57 -8.65
C THR A 15 37.65 -62.43 -8.12
N VAL A 16 37.06 -61.22 -8.05
CA VAL A 16 37.62 -60.06 -7.36
C VAL A 16 36.80 -59.84 -6.10
N THR A 17 37.46 -59.77 -4.94
CA THR A 17 36.81 -59.57 -3.64
C THR A 17 37.32 -58.30 -3.00
N VAL A 18 36.40 -57.44 -2.55
CA VAL A 18 36.66 -56.23 -1.75
C VAL A 18 35.75 -56.29 -0.51
N GLY A 19 36.32 -56.35 0.66
CA GLY A 19 35.55 -56.60 1.90
C GLY A 19 34.81 -57.95 1.84
N LEU A 20 33.49 -57.93 1.99
CA LEU A 20 32.62 -59.11 1.89
C LEU A 20 32.02 -59.32 0.50
N VAL A 21 32.31 -58.45 -0.45
CA VAL A 21 31.70 -58.47 -1.80
C VAL A 21 32.64 -59.15 -2.79
N THR A 22 32.11 -60.11 -3.55
CA THR A 22 32.85 -60.86 -4.58
C THR A 22 32.17 -60.69 -5.95
N VAL A 23 32.93 -60.21 -6.93
CA VAL A 23 32.49 -60.04 -8.33
C VAL A 23 33.21 -61.05 -9.22
N SER A 24 32.44 -61.75 -10.06
CA SER A 24 32.99 -62.84 -10.91
C SER A 24 33.30 -62.35 -12.31
N ILE A 25 34.47 -62.76 -12.87
CA ILE A 25 34.93 -62.51 -14.21
C ILE A 25 34.94 -63.84 -14.98
N TYR A 26 34.22 -63.92 -16.10
CA TYR A 26 34.10 -65.09 -16.91
C TYR A 26 34.93 -64.94 -18.20
N LYS A 27 35.89 -65.84 -18.44
CA LYS A 27 36.59 -65.91 -19.74
C LYS A 27 35.72 -66.69 -20.73
N ARG A 28 35.37 -66.08 -21.85
CA ARG A 28 34.62 -66.72 -22.93
C ARG A 28 35.33 -66.55 -24.28
N THR A 29 35.17 -67.55 -25.13
CA THR A 29 35.64 -67.50 -26.51
C THR A 29 34.42 -67.36 -27.42
N ARG A 30 34.40 -66.37 -28.29
CA ARG A 30 33.33 -66.15 -29.26
C ARG A 30 33.91 -66.26 -30.70
N PRO A 31 33.19 -66.85 -31.63
CA PRO A 31 33.59 -66.86 -33.03
C PRO A 31 33.61 -65.45 -33.60
N THR A 32 34.56 -65.16 -34.49
CA THR A 32 34.63 -63.92 -35.26
C THR A 32 33.97 -64.11 -36.62
N VAL A 33 33.52 -63.04 -37.25
CA VAL A 33 32.87 -63.01 -38.55
C VAL A 33 33.83 -63.55 -39.67
N THR A 34 35.15 -63.50 -39.42
CA THR A 34 36.22 -63.97 -40.34
C THR A 34 36.67 -65.40 -40.08
N GLY A 35 35.90 -66.22 -39.32
CA GLY A 35 36.20 -67.66 -39.10
C GLY A 35 37.17 -67.94 -37.94
N GLY A 36 37.70 -66.97 -37.25
CA GLY A 36 38.56 -67.11 -36.11
C GLY A 36 37.78 -67.14 -34.75
N THR A 37 38.50 -67.21 -33.65
CA THR A 37 37.92 -67.06 -32.30
C THR A 37 38.62 -65.95 -31.55
N ARG A 38 37.82 -65.06 -30.84
CA ARG A 38 38.39 -64.09 -29.93
C ARG A 38 38.01 -64.40 -28.51
N THR A 39 38.91 -64.14 -27.60
CA THR A 39 38.66 -64.20 -26.18
C THR A 39 38.01 -62.89 -25.72
N ILE A 40 36.96 -63.01 -24.93
CA ILE A 40 36.33 -61.89 -24.26
C ILE A 40 36.24 -62.22 -22.75
N TRP A 41 36.22 -61.15 -21.96
CA TRP A 41 36.09 -61.21 -20.51
C TRP A 41 34.79 -60.57 -20.10
N GLU A 42 33.91 -61.32 -19.40
CA GLU A 42 32.58 -60.82 -18.97
C GLU A 42 32.56 -60.68 -17.45
N VAL A 43 32.29 -59.47 -16.98
CA VAL A 43 32.09 -59.13 -15.55
C VAL A 43 30.61 -59.29 -15.23
N ALA A 44 30.30 -60.09 -14.19
CA ALA A 44 28.94 -60.30 -13.77
C ALA A 44 28.56 -59.26 -12.69
N ASN A 45 27.49 -58.51 -12.91
CA ASN A 45 26.88 -57.60 -11.97
C ASN A 45 25.39 -57.90 -11.83
N TYR A 46 24.77 -57.52 -10.70
CA TYR A 46 23.35 -57.69 -10.45
C TYR A 46 22.69 -56.31 -10.34
N VAL A 47 21.73 -56.03 -11.22
CA VAL A 47 20.94 -54.78 -11.23
C VAL A 47 19.50 -55.14 -10.96
N ASN A 48 18.91 -54.63 -9.89
CA ASN A 48 17.53 -54.93 -9.48
C ASN A 48 17.22 -56.43 -9.43
N GLY A 49 18.18 -57.25 -8.89
CA GLY A 49 18.06 -58.72 -8.81
C GLY A 49 18.29 -59.44 -10.13
N GLN A 50 18.49 -58.78 -11.24
CA GLN A 50 18.77 -59.36 -12.53
C GLN A 50 20.28 -59.37 -12.82
N ARG A 51 20.80 -60.52 -13.30
CA ARG A 51 22.19 -60.65 -13.67
C ARG A 51 22.49 -59.98 -15.00
N ARG A 52 23.39 -58.99 -15.01
CA ARG A 52 23.94 -58.34 -16.22
C ARG A 52 25.39 -58.77 -16.40
N LEU A 53 25.82 -58.93 -17.69
CA LEU A 53 27.17 -59.24 -18.06
C LEU A 53 27.71 -58.10 -18.94
N THR A 54 28.83 -57.49 -18.51
CA THR A 54 29.54 -56.49 -19.31
C THR A 54 30.78 -57.14 -19.90
N SER A 55 30.95 -57.06 -21.27
CA SER A 55 32.01 -57.69 -21.99
C SER A 55 33.18 -56.77 -22.28
N PHE A 56 34.41 -57.26 -22.08
CA PHE A 56 35.63 -56.51 -22.35
C PHE A 56 36.55 -57.36 -23.27
N SER A 57 37.32 -56.69 -24.17
CA SER A 57 38.30 -57.29 -25.05
C SER A 57 39.59 -57.66 -24.31
N GLU A 58 39.91 -56.98 -23.25
CA GLU A 58 41.12 -57.13 -22.43
C GLU A 58 40.83 -57.57 -20.98
N HIS A 59 41.64 -58.47 -20.46
CA HIS A 59 41.52 -58.95 -19.10
C HIS A 59 41.70 -57.81 -18.05
N ALA A 60 42.71 -56.96 -18.31
CA ALA A 60 42.99 -55.82 -17.38
C ALA A 60 41.81 -54.88 -17.22
N LEU A 61 41.04 -54.57 -18.27
CA LEU A 61 39.86 -53.74 -18.25
C LEU A 61 38.72 -54.44 -17.47
N ALA A 62 38.50 -55.71 -17.70
CA ALA A 62 37.52 -56.51 -17.00
C ALA A 62 37.81 -56.55 -15.48
N ARG A 63 39.08 -56.71 -15.09
CA ARG A 63 39.50 -56.74 -13.72
C ARG A 63 39.32 -55.39 -13.02
N ARG A 64 39.73 -54.28 -13.64
CA ARG A 64 39.48 -52.93 -13.12
C ARG A 64 38.01 -52.68 -12.88
N GLU A 65 37.14 -53.08 -13.80
CA GLU A 65 35.71 -52.92 -13.66
C GLU A 65 35.14 -53.78 -12.54
N ALA A 66 35.62 -55.02 -12.39
CA ALA A 66 35.22 -55.89 -11.27
C ALA A 66 35.67 -55.32 -9.92
N GLU A 67 36.89 -54.76 -9.82
CA GLU A 67 37.41 -54.08 -8.63
C GLU A 67 36.56 -52.81 -8.31
N ARG A 68 36.20 -52.02 -9.32
CA ARG A 68 35.33 -50.84 -9.18
C ARG A 68 33.95 -51.20 -8.62
N ILE A 69 33.31 -52.22 -9.22
CA ILE A 69 32.00 -52.73 -8.76
C ILE A 69 32.07 -53.28 -7.36
N ALA A 70 33.08 -54.09 -7.06
CA ALA A 70 33.27 -54.69 -5.72
C ALA A 70 33.49 -53.60 -4.67
N GLY A 71 34.26 -52.54 -4.98
CA GLY A 71 34.51 -51.41 -4.10
C GLY A 71 33.23 -50.64 -3.77
N LEU A 72 32.45 -50.26 -4.81
CA LEU A 72 31.21 -49.54 -4.62
C LEU A 72 30.16 -50.34 -3.84
N LEU A 73 30.00 -51.61 -4.15
CA LEU A 73 29.10 -52.50 -3.40
C LEU A 73 29.55 -52.72 -1.94
N SER A 74 30.86 -52.80 -1.71
CA SER A 74 31.43 -52.92 -0.34
C SER A 74 31.24 -51.63 0.48
N ALA A 75 31.22 -50.47 -0.19
CA ALA A 75 30.93 -49.20 0.44
C ALA A 75 29.42 -48.94 0.64
N GLY A 76 28.53 -49.88 0.26
CA GLY A 76 27.08 -49.72 0.33
C GLY A 76 26.46 -48.93 -0.83
N GLU A 77 27.25 -48.56 -1.83
CA GLU A 77 26.81 -47.76 -3.00
C GLU A 77 26.29 -48.64 -4.14
N SER A 78 25.37 -49.55 -3.84
CA SER A 78 24.87 -50.55 -4.81
C SER A 78 24.25 -49.95 -6.05
N ASN A 79 23.59 -48.79 -5.93
CA ASN A 79 22.99 -48.10 -7.04
C ASN A 79 24.05 -47.47 -7.96
N ALA A 80 25.11 -46.90 -7.40
CA ALA A 80 26.22 -46.33 -8.17
C ALA A 80 27.03 -47.38 -8.94
N ALA A 81 27.16 -48.59 -8.39
CA ALA A 81 27.79 -49.71 -9.09
C ALA A 81 27.03 -50.17 -10.34
N ASN A 82 25.75 -49.80 -10.46
CA ASN A 82 24.87 -50.24 -11.55
C ASN A 82 24.76 -49.18 -12.68
N LEU A 83 25.33 -48.01 -12.52
CA LEU A 83 25.33 -46.97 -13.57
C LEU A 83 26.26 -47.38 -14.72
N ARG A 84 25.83 -47.12 -15.93
CA ARG A 84 26.72 -47.20 -17.12
C ARG A 84 27.74 -46.07 -17.06
N ALA A 85 28.80 -46.15 -17.85
CA ALA A 85 29.86 -45.14 -17.84
C ALA A 85 29.37 -43.75 -18.22
N ASP A 86 28.39 -43.64 -19.15
CA ASP A 86 27.72 -42.41 -19.53
C ASP A 86 26.86 -41.84 -18.42
N GLU A 87 26.07 -42.69 -17.72
CA GLU A 87 25.24 -42.30 -16.58
C GLU A 87 26.10 -41.89 -15.38
N ALA A 88 27.22 -42.56 -15.14
CA ALA A 88 28.16 -42.20 -14.08
C ALA A 88 28.87 -40.87 -14.35
N ALA A 89 29.19 -40.59 -15.62
CA ALA A 89 29.77 -39.30 -16.03
C ALA A 89 28.76 -38.17 -15.88
N GLU A 90 27.49 -38.34 -16.26
CA GLU A 90 26.42 -37.35 -16.11
C GLU A 90 26.17 -37.04 -14.63
N TYR A 91 26.12 -38.09 -13.75
CA TYR A 91 26.02 -37.90 -12.31
C TYR A 91 27.20 -37.08 -11.76
N GLY A 92 28.44 -37.46 -12.15
CA GLY A 92 29.63 -36.75 -11.71
C GLY A 92 29.65 -35.28 -12.15
N ASN A 93 29.24 -34.98 -13.38
CA ASN A 93 29.12 -33.64 -13.90
C ASN A 93 28.05 -32.81 -13.16
N ALA A 94 26.89 -33.40 -12.90
CA ALA A 94 25.81 -32.73 -12.17
C ALA A 94 26.24 -32.39 -10.73
N VAL A 95 26.92 -33.28 -10.04
CA VAL A 95 27.47 -33.03 -8.69
C VAL A 95 28.55 -31.96 -8.72
N ALA A 96 29.41 -31.94 -9.76
CA ALA A 96 30.45 -30.94 -9.92
C ALA A 96 29.85 -29.53 -10.15
N ILE A 97 28.78 -29.42 -10.92
CA ILE A 97 28.04 -28.15 -11.14
C ILE A 97 27.54 -27.60 -9.79
N LEU A 98 26.91 -28.45 -8.97
CA LEU A 98 26.40 -28.01 -7.66
C LEU A 98 27.54 -27.57 -6.71
N ARG A 99 28.64 -28.31 -6.68
CA ARG A 99 29.82 -27.96 -5.85
C ARG A 99 30.45 -26.63 -6.31
N ASN A 100 30.64 -26.46 -7.59
CA ASN A 100 31.21 -25.23 -8.15
C ASN A 100 30.31 -23.99 -7.86
N ALA A 101 29.01 -24.21 -7.76
CA ALA A 101 28.06 -23.18 -7.36
C ALA A 101 27.95 -22.99 -5.84
N ASN A 102 28.74 -23.70 -5.03
CA ASN A 102 28.66 -23.72 -3.56
C ASN A 102 27.25 -24.08 -3.03
N LEU A 103 26.55 -24.98 -3.72
CA LEU A 103 25.22 -25.43 -3.33
C LEU A 103 25.32 -26.77 -2.58
N GLU A 104 25.13 -26.75 -1.27
CA GLU A 104 25.10 -27.93 -0.39
C GLU A 104 23.70 -28.57 -0.45
N THR A 105 23.35 -29.17 -1.57
CA THR A 105 22.04 -29.82 -1.75
C THR A 105 22.20 -31.14 -2.51
N SER A 106 21.28 -32.10 -2.31
CA SER A 106 21.29 -33.37 -3.05
C SER A 106 20.69 -33.20 -4.45
N LEU A 107 21.14 -34.00 -5.40
CA LEU A 107 20.57 -34.07 -6.74
C LEU A 107 19.06 -34.39 -6.72
N GLN A 108 18.64 -35.25 -5.79
CA GLN A 108 17.22 -35.55 -5.61
C GLN A 108 16.43 -34.29 -5.25
N THR A 109 16.89 -33.50 -4.28
CA THR A 109 16.25 -32.25 -3.88
C THR A 109 16.18 -31.26 -5.05
N VAL A 110 17.24 -31.20 -5.88
CA VAL A 110 17.26 -30.34 -7.05
C VAL A 110 16.22 -30.80 -8.08
N ALA A 111 16.16 -32.11 -8.36
CA ALA A 111 15.22 -32.70 -9.29
C ALA A 111 13.76 -32.48 -8.85
N ASP A 112 13.46 -32.71 -7.57
CA ASP A 112 12.13 -32.51 -7.00
C ASP A 112 11.68 -31.06 -7.17
N ARG A 113 12.53 -30.10 -6.78
CA ARG A 113 12.24 -28.67 -6.92
C ARG A 113 12.14 -28.23 -8.36
N TYR A 114 12.96 -28.77 -9.25
CA TYR A 114 12.88 -28.47 -10.68
C TYR A 114 11.55 -28.94 -11.29
N VAL A 115 11.11 -30.17 -10.96
CA VAL A 115 9.81 -30.70 -11.41
C VAL A 115 8.66 -29.84 -10.88
N GLU A 116 8.71 -29.42 -9.63
CA GLU A 116 7.71 -28.52 -9.06
C GLU A 116 7.67 -27.18 -9.79
N ALA A 117 8.83 -26.57 -10.01
CA ALA A 117 8.93 -25.31 -10.74
C ALA A 117 8.42 -25.41 -12.19
N VAL A 118 8.75 -26.52 -12.89
CA VAL A 118 8.27 -26.78 -14.26
C VAL A 118 6.74 -26.92 -14.31
N LYS A 119 6.13 -27.58 -13.33
CA LYS A 119 4.67 -27.70 -13.26
C LYS A 119 3.95 -26.35 -13.12
N ILE A 120 4.58 -25.38 -12.45
CA ILE A 120 4.02 -24.05 -12.21
C ILE A 120 4.28 -23.10 -13.38
N LEU A 121 5.50 -23.12 -13.92
CA LEU A 121 6.01 -22.07 -14.82
C LEU A 121 6.25 -22.53 -16.26
N GLY A 122 6.39 -23.85 -16.51
CA GLY A 122 7.03 -24.37 -17.73
C GLY A 122 8.55 -24.25 -17.69
N ALA A 123 9.26 -25.21 -18.29
CA ALA A 123 10.73 -25.31 -18.18
C ALA A 123 11.46 -24.07 -18.70
N GLU A 124 10.97 -23.46 -19.79
CA GLU A 124 11.55 -22.28 -20.46
C GLU A 124 11.40 -20.98 -19.65
N ASN A 125 10.52 -20.97 -18.66
CA ASN A 125 10.19 -19.76 -17.90
C ASN A 125 10.83 -19.69 -16.51
N ILE A 126 11.47 -20.77 -16.04
CA ILE A 126 12.02 -20.81 -14.65
C ILE A 126 13.06 -19.71 -14.45
N VAL A 127 14.01 -19.56 -15.37
CA VAL A 127 15.05 -18.51 -15.26
C VAL A 127 14.45 -17.12 -15.39
N LYS A 128 13.52 -16.92 -16.33
CA LYS A 128 12.82 -15.64 -16.50
C LYS A 128 12.02 -15.26 -15.25
N ALA A 129 11.39 -16.24 -14.60
CA ALA A 129 10.66 -16.01 -13.35
C ALA A 129 11.60 -15.63 -12.21
N ALA A 130 12.78 -16.23 -12.13
CA ALA A 130 13.80 -15.87 -11.15
C ALA A 130 14.33 -14.44 -11.38
N GLU A 131 14.63 -14.06 -12.62
CA GLU A 131 15.04 -12.72 -13.00
C GLU A 131 13.94 -11.68 -12.68
N PHE A 132 12.70 -12.00 -13.02
CA PHE A 132 11.53 -11.16 -12.71
C PHE A 132 11.36 -10.98 -11.19
N TYR A 133 11.54 -12.06 -10.42
CA TYR A 133 11.50 -12.01 -8.96
C TYR A 133 12.60 -11.10 -8.39
N ILE A 134 13.84 -11.24 -8.87
CA ILE A 134 14.98 -10.42 -8.41
C ILE A 134 14.78 -8.94 -8.75
N GLN A 135 14.29 -8.62 -9.96
CA GLN A 135 14.00 -7.24 -10.36
C GLN A 135 12.96 -6.58 -9.46
N ARG A 136 11.96 -7.33 -9.00
CA ARG A 136 10.90 -6.83 -8.12
C ARG A 136 11.20 -6.97 -6.64
N ASN A 137 12.11 -7.85 -6.28
CA ASN A 137 12.54 -8.10 -4.91
C ASN A 137 14.06 -7.93 -4.80
N PRO A 138 14.60 -6.71 -4.93
CA PRO A 138 16.02 -6.49 -4.76
C PRO A 138 16.46 -6.98 -3.38
N ALA A 139 17.53 -7.75 -3.34
CA ALA A 139 18.05 -8.45 -2.15
C ALA A 139 18.48 -7.53 -0.97
N GLN A 140 18.40 -6.22 -1.14
CA GLN A 140 18.78 -5.20 -0.15
C GLN A 140 17.60 -4.38 0.38
N ARG A 141 16.36 -4.87 0.31
CA ARG A 141 15.29 -4.18 1.04
C ARG A 141 15.46 -4.43 2.52
N GLU A 142 15.81 -3.38 3.25
CA GLU A 142 15.69 -3.44 4.70
C GLU A 142 14.21 -3.65 5.05
N PRO A 143 13.87 -4.75 5.74
CA PRO A 143 12.51 -4.97 6.17
C PRO A 143 12.09 -3.82 7.09
N ARG A 144 11.01 -3.14 6.75
CA ARG A 144 10.45 -2.03 7.54
C ARG A 144 9.04 -2.39 7.96
N THR A 145 8.80 -2.31 9.27
CA THR A 145 7.45 -2.50 9.80
C THR A 145 6.53 -1.34 9.38
N MET A 146 5.24 -1.61 9.34
CA MET A 146 4.23 -0.57 9.09
C MET A 146 4.37 0.63 10.04
N GLN A 147 4.72 0.39 11.32
CA GLN A 147 4.92 1.47 12.30
C GLN A 147 6.14 2.32 11.97
N GLN A 148 7.28 1.70 11.63
CA GLN A 148 8.48 2.43 11.25
C GLN A 148 8.25 3.34 10.03
N VAL A 149 7.58 2.82 9.00
CA VAL A 149 7.26 3.61 7.80
C VAL A 149 6.27 4.73 8.12
N ALA A 150 5.31 4.49 9.02
CA ALA A 150 4.38 5.51 9.50
C ALA A 150 5.10 6.64 10.23
N ASP A 151 6.03 6.32 11.12
CA ASP A 151 6.77 7.29 11.91
C ASP A 151 7.71 8.13 11.01
N GLU A 152 8.39 7.50 10.06
CA GLU A 152 9.22 8.21 9.07
C GLU A 152 8.39 9.17 8.20
N LEU A 153 7.22 8.74 7.76
CA LEU A 153 6.31 9.58 6.97
C LEU A 153 5.84 10.79 7.78
N VAL A 154 5.47 10.58 9.04
CA VAL A 154 5.06 11.66 9.95
C VAL A 154 6.20 12.66 10.16
N ALA A 155 7.40 12.18 10.49
CA ALA A 155 8.59 13.02 10.67
C ALA A 155 8.90 13.83 9.40
N LEU A 156 8.80 13.21 8.22
CA LEU A 156 8.97 13.93 6.95
C LEU A 156 7.95 15.05 6.77
N LYS A 157 6.69 14.84 7.16
CA LYS A 157 5.64 15.88 7.04
C LYS A 157 5.87 17.01 8.04
N GLU A 158 6.34 16.72 9.23
CA GLU A 158 6.74 17.72 10.26
C GLU A 158 7.91 18.56 9.75
N ASN A 159 8.98 17.94 9.27
CA ASN A 159 10.13 18.63 8.70
C ASN A 159 9.77 19.53 7.49
N ARG A 160 8.75 19.16 6.73
CA ARG A 160 8.22 19.96 5.62
C ARG A 160 7.21 21.02 6.07
N GLN A 161 7.09 21.28 7.37
CA GLN A 161 6.23 22.29 7.97
C GLN A 161 4.75 22.14 7.57
N ALA A 162 4.28 20.89 7.41
CA ALA A 162 2.87 20.63 7.21
C ALA A 162 2.08 21.09 8.45
N SER A 163 0.81 21.51 8.25
CA SER A 163 0.02 22.02 9.37
C SER A 163 -0.12 20.99 10.50
N ALA A 164 -0.01 21.44 11.76
CA ALA A 164 -0.09 20.59 12.95
C ALA A 164 -1.36 19.72 12.98
N ARG A 165 -2.49 20.25 12.51
CA ARG A 165 -3.74 19.50 12.38
C ARG A 165 -3.63 18.36 11.38
N TYR A 166 -3.05 18.61 10.20
CA TYR A 166 -2.85 17.56 9.20
C TYR A 166 -1.94 16.47 9.72
N VAL A 167 -0.84 16.84 10.36
CA VAL A 167 0.11 15.87 10.95
C VAL A 167 -0.54 15.05 12.04
N GLY A 168 -1.33 15.70 12.94
CA GLY A 168 -2.09 15.01 13.98
C GLY A 168 -3.11 14.00 13.41
N ASP A 169 -3.91 14.43 12.42
CA ASP A 169 -4.88 13.56 11.74
C ASP A 169 -4.20 12.41 11.01
N LEU A 170 -3.05 12.68 10.35
CA LEU A 170 -2.25 11.68 9.66
C LEU A 170 -1.69 10.66 10.63
N ARG A 171 -1.03 11.10 11.70
CA ARG A 171 -0.46 10.24 12.76
C ARG A 171 -1.51 9.34 13.39
N ALA A 172 -2.67 9.87 13.75
CA ALA A 172 -3.74 9.09 14.36
C ALA A 172 -4.21 7.95 13.45
N ARG A 173 -4.42 8.23 12.15
CA ARG A 173 -4.83 7.20 11.19
C ARG A 173 -3.73 6.21 10.86
N LEU A 174 -2.47 6.66 10.74
CA LEU A 174 -1.33 5.79 10.51
C LEU A 174 -1.11 4.83 11.68
N ASN A 175 -1.22 5.30 12.91
CA ASN A 175 -1.12 4.44 14.09
C ASN A 175 -2.23 3.39 14.13
N THR A 176 -3.45 3.75 13.73
CA THR A 176 -4.55 2.78 13.60
C THR A 176 -4.24 1.73 12.53
N LEU A 177 -3.70 2.14 11.37
CA LEU A 177 -3.29 1.27 10.29
C LEU A 177 -2.15 0.32 10.73
N ALA A 178 -1.11 0.85 11.35
CA ALA A 178 0.04 0.09 11.84
C ALA A 178 -0.34 -0.90 12.96
N LYS A 179 -1.27 -0.51 13.83
CA LYS A 179 -1.82 -1.42 14.86
C LYS A 179 -2.61 -2.57 14.23
N LYS A 180 -3.34 -2.31 13.15
CA LYS A 180 -4.09 -3.35 12.43
C LYS A 180 -3.15 -4.31 11.68
N PHE A 181 -2.10 -3.79 11.07
CA PHE A 181 -1.12 -4.54 10.30
C PHE A 181 0.26 -4.48 10.98
N SER A 182 0.44 -5.27 12.05
CA SER A 182 1.71 -5.35 12.80
C SER A 182 2.75 -6.24 12.10
N VAL A 183 2.94 -6.00 10.79
CA VAL A 183 3.83 -6.75 9.90
C VAL A 183 4.74 -5.79 9.13
N ASN A 184 5.66 -6.31 8.33
CA ASN A 184 6.42 -5.50 7.40
C ASN A 184 5.52 -4.93 6.30
N VAL A 185 5.86 -3.75 5.79
CA VAL A 185 5.04 -3.00 4.83
C VAL A 185 4.86 -3.74 3.50
N ASP A 186 5.83 -4.56 3.10
CA ASP A 186 5.84 -5.39 1.89
C ASP A 186 4.95 -6.63 2.00
N MET A 187 4.55 -7.01 3.22
CA MET A 187 3.68 -8.17 3.48
C MET A 187 2.20 -7.84 3.40
N VAL A 188 1.83 -6.56 3.37
CA VAL A 188 0.41 -6.14 3.34
C VAL A 188 -0.14 -6.25 1.92
N THR A 189 -1.16 -7.06 1.73
CA THR A 189 -1.78 -7.30 0.42
C THR A 189 -2.98 -6.39 0.15
N THR A 190 -3.38 -6.32 -1.12
CA THR A 190 -4.62 -5.65 -1.53
C THR A 190 -5.85 -6.25 -0.85
N SER A 191 -5.89 -7.58 -0.72
CA SER A 191 -6.99 -8.30 -0.06
C SER A 191 -7.11 -7.95 1.42
N ASP A 192 -5.98 -7.83 2.12
CA ASP A 192 -5.96 -7.42 3.53
C ASP A 192 -6.55 -6.04 3.73
N LEU A 193 -6.12 -5.08 2.89
CA LEU A 193 -6.62 -3.71 2.95
C LEU A 193 -8.09 -3.62 2.58
N GLN A 194 -8.55 -4.34 1.54
CA GLN A 194 -9.94 -4.36 1.13
C GLN A 194 -10.82 -4.91 2.27
N SER A 195 -10.46 -6.08 2.81
CA SER A 195 -11.18 -6.71 3.92
C SER A 195 -11.24 -5.80 5.15
N TRP A 196 -10.16 -5.04 5.43
CA TRP A 196 -10.16 -4.09 6.52
C TRP A 196 -11.08 -2.90 6.27
N PHE A 197 -11.08 -2.33 5.05
CA PHE A 197 -11.96 -1.22 4.70
C PHE A 197 -13.43 -1.63 4.74
N ASP A 198 -13.77 -2.83 4.25
CA ASP A 198 -15.14 -3.36 4.22
C ASP A 198 -15.65 -3.69 5.63
N GLY A 199 -14.77 -4.14 6.52
CA GLY A 199 -15.09 -4.43 7.91
C GLY A 199 -15.11 -3.21 8.85
N MET A 200 -14.87 -1.98 8.36
CA MET A 200 -14.90 -0.78 9.20
C MET A 200 -16.33 -0.35 9.53
N ASP A 201 -16.68 -0.38 10.82
CA ASP A 201 -17.90 0.27 11.32
C ASP A 201 -17.70 1.80 11.41
N ALA A 202 -17.70 2.45 10.25
CA ALA A 202 -17.46 3.90 10.13
C ALA A 202 -18.18 4.50 8.93
N ALA A 203 -18.46 5.79 9.01
CA ALA A 203 -19.06 6.51 7.89
C ALA A 203 -18.17 6.41 6.63
N PRO A 204 -18.74 6.32 5.40
CA PRO A 204 -18.00 6.17 4.14
C PRO A 204 -16.89 7.21 3.94
N ARG A 205 -17.09 8.42 4.43
CA ARG A 205 -16.07 9.49 4.42
C ARG A 205 -14.85 9.13 5.29
N THR A 206 -15.08 8.53 6.44
CA THR A 206 -14.00 8.09 7.34
C THR A 206 -13.19 6.98 6.70
N VAL A 207 -13.87 5.95 6.15
CA VAL A 207 -13.20 4.85 5.43
C VAL A 207 -12.39 5.38 4.24
N ARG A 208 -12.95 6.32 3.47
CA ARG A 208 -12.21 7.00 2.39
C ARG A 208 -10.95 7.71 2.89
N ASN A 209 -11.03 8.37 4.05
CA ASN A 209 -9.87 9.04 4.64
C ASN A 209 -8.79 8.02 5.05
N PHE A 210 -9.16 6.84 5.59
CA PHE A 210 -8.22 5.76 5.88
C PHE A 210 -7.58 5.23 4.59
N ARG A 211 -8.37 4.98 3.54
CA ARG A 211 -7.86 4.56 2.23
C ARG A 211 -6.87 5.58 1.66
N GLN A 212 -7.18 6.88 1.75
CA GLN A 212 -6.28 7.94 1.31
C GLN A 212 -4.99 7.99 2.14
N THR A 213 -5.09 7.77 3.46
CA THR A 213 -3.93 7.70 4.35
C THR A 213 -3.05 6.49 4.03
N ALA A 214 -3.65 5.31 3.84
CA ALA A 214 -2.95 4.11 3.38
C ALA A 214 -2.25 4.35 2.02
N SER A 215 -2.95 4.95 1.06
CA SER A 215 -2.35 5.31 -0.24
C SER A 215 -1.14 6.24 -0.09
N THR A 216 -1.18 7.17 0.86
CA THR A 216 -0.05 8.08 1.12
C THR A 216 1.13 7.34 1.73
N LEU A 217 0.89 6.39 2.65
CA LEU A 217 1.92 5.55 3.27
C LEU A 217 2.60 4.66 2.22
N PHE A 218 1.81 3.90 1.44
CA PHE A 218 2.36 2.96 0.48
C PHE A 218 3.08 3.66 -0.69
N LYS A 219 2.62 4.85 -1.12
CA LYS A 219 3.38 5.69 -2.06
C LYS A 219 4.72 6.14 -1.48
N PHE A 220 4.76 6.46 -0.20
CA PHE A 220 6.00 6.81 0.49
C PHE A 220 6.92 5.58 0.59
N ALA A 221 6.38 4.42 0.97
CA ALA A 221 7.13 3.16 1.03
C ALA A 221 7.72 2.77 -0.33
N GLU A 222 6.95 2.93 -1.40
CA GLU A 222 7.40 2.72 -2.79
C GLU A 222 8.53 3.68 -3.16
N ALA A 223 8.39 4.96 -2.86
CA ALA A 223 9.40 5.99 -3.13
C ALA A 223 10.69 5.79 -2.32
N ARG A 224 10.62 5.12 -1.17
CA ARG A 224 11.77 4.75 -0.33
C ARG A 224 12.36 3.38 -0.69
N GLY A 225 11.74 2.63 -1.59
CA GLY A 225 12.17 1.28 -1.96
C GLY A 225 11.81 0.19 -0.94
N TYR A 226 10.95 0.48 0.05
CA TYR A 226 10.47 -0.52 1.01
C TYR A 226 9.49 -1.52 0.40
N ILE A 227 8.81 -1.13 -0.67
CA ILE A 227 8.03 -2.01 -1.56
C ILE A 227 8.48 -1.80 -3.02
N ALA A 228 8.19 -2.77 -3.90
CA ALA A 228 8.53 -2.64 -5.31
C ALA A 228 7.71 -1.54 -5.99
N LYS A 229 8.31 -0.92 -7.01
CA LYS A 229 7.61 0.04 -7.85
C LYS A 229 6.42 -0.62 -8.57
N GLY A 230 5.25 -0.03 -8.43
CA GLY A 230 4.00 -0.56 -8.98
C GLY A 230 3.27 -1.56 -8.07
N GLU A 231 3.83 -1.91 -6.91
CA GLU A 231 3.23 -2.86 -5.95
C GLU A 231 2.52 -2.19 -4.77
N ASN A 232 2.01 -0.98 -4.99
CA ASN A 232 1.19 -0.31 -3.97
C ASN A 232 -0.17 -1.05 -3.83
N PRO A 233 -0.42 -1.74 -2.71
CA PRO A 233 -1.60 -2.59 -2.55
C PRO A 233 -2.91 -1.80 -2.52
N VAL A 234 -2.87 -0.49 -2.25
CA VAL A 234 -4.07 0.36 -2.24
C VAL A 234 -4.61 0.60 -3.65
N THR A 235 -3.77 0.50 -4.69
CA THR A 235 -4.20 0.73 -6.08
C THR A 235 -5.25 -0.27 -6.54
N GLY A 236 -5.16 -1.52 -6.09
CA GLY A 236 -6.11 -2.58 -6.40
C GLY A 236 -7.38 -2.57 -5.54
N THR A 237 -7.47 -1.73 -4.49
CA THR A 237 -8.68 -1.66 -3.66
C THR A 237 -9.79 -0.86 -4.33
N GLU A 238 -11.04 -1.22 -4.04
CA GLU A 238 -12.20 -0.50 -4.54
C GLU A 238 -12.25 0.95 -4.07
N LYS A 239 -12.77 1.83 -4.93
CA LYS A 239 -13.03 3.22 -4.58
C LYS A 239 -14.28 3.31 -3.72
N ILE A 240 -14.13 3.80 -2.50
CA ILE A 240 -15.25 3.98 -1.60
C ILE A 240 -16.14 5.11 -2.12
N GLN A 241 -17.29 4.74 -2.64
CA GLN A 241 -18.28 5.71 -3.08
C GLN A 241 -18.96 6.32 -1.85
N SER A 242 -19.04 7.64 -1.75
CA SER A 242 -20.00 8.26 -0.84
C SER A 242 -21.26 8.54 -1.67
N LYS A 243 -22.39 8.03 -1.21
CA LYS A 243 -23.69 8.58 -1.64
C LYS A 243 -23.60 10.08 -1.50
N ASN A 244 -24.17 10.81 -2.44
CA ASN A 244 -24.15 12.28 -2.53
C ASN A 244 -24.17 12.89 -1.14
N GLY A 245 -23.29 13.89 -0.91
CA GLY A 245 -23.11 14.52 0.39
C GLY A 245 -24.45 14.95 0.99
N SER A 246 -24.52 15.01 2.32
CA SER A 246 -25.69 15.55 3.00
C SER A 246 -26.12 16.86 2.34
N PRO A 247 -27.42 17.11 2.16
CA PRO A 247 -27.90 18.34 1.57
C PRO A 247 -27.30 19.55 2.30
N ILE A 248 -26.94 20.58 1.55
CA ILE A 248 -26.39 21.80 2.12
C ILE A 248 -27.46 22.47 2.98
N GLU A 249 -27.20 22.55 4.28
CA GLU A 249 -28.06 23.29 5.18
C GLU A 249 -27.69 24.77 5.18
N ILE A 250 -28.68 25.63 5.12
CA ILE A 250 -28.58 27.10 5.24
C ILE A 250 -29.47 27.57 6.39
N TYR A 251 -29.22 28.81 6.84
CA TYR A 251 -30.10 29.49 7.77
C TYR A 251 -31.06 30.39 7.00
N SER A 252 -32.30 30.49 7.46
CA SER A 252 -33.26 31.50 7.03
C SER A 252 -32.91 32.89 7.61
N PRO A 253 -33.42 33.99 7.03
CA PRO A 253 -33.26 35.33 7.63
C PRO A 253 -33.76 35.44 9.06
N LYS A 254 -34.80 34.69 9.43
CA LYS A 254 -35.33 34.66 10.81
C LYS A 254 -34.38 33.92 11.78
N GLU A 255 -33.79 32.81 11.33
CA GLU A 255 -32.85 32.04 12.16
C GLU A 255 -31.56 32.80 12.45
N ILE A 256 -30.98 33.47 11.40
CA ILE A 256 -29.74 34.23 11.60
C ILE A 256 -29.98 35.48 12.46
N ARG A 257 -31.13 36.12 12.35
CA ARG A 257 -31.52 37.23 13.25
C ARG A 257 -31.49 36.77 14.69
N ARG A 258 -32.14 35.65 15.01
CA ARG A 258 -32.19 35.07 16.38
C ARG A 258 -30.80 34.69 16.90
N LEU A 259 -29.95 34.13 16.01
CA LEU A 259 -28.56 33.77 16.39
C LEU A 259 -27.75 35.05 16.72
N LEU A 260 -27.87 36.11 15.93
CA LEU A 260 -27.17 37.37 16.15
C LEU A 260 -27.64 38.08 17.43
N ASP A 261 -28.95 38.13 17.63
CA ASP A 261 -29.54 38.81 18.80
C ASP A 261 -29.23 38.06 20.14
N ALA A 262 -29.14 36.71 20.09
CA ALA A 262 -28.84 35.87 21.25
C ALA A 262 -27.34 35.67 21.49
N ALA A 263 -26.48 36.03 20.55
CA ALA A 263 -25.05 35.84 20.68
C ALA A 263 -24.44 36.72 21.76
N PRO A 264 -23.50 36.20 22.58
CA PRO A 264 -22.69 37.04 23.44
C PRO A 264 -22.03 38.18 22.66
N GLU A 265 -21.97 39.38 23.25
CA GLU A 265 -21.50 40.61 22.57
C GLU A 265 -20.16 40.41 21.84
N ALA A 266 -19.19 39.75 22.46
CA ALA A 266 -17.88 39.43 21.87
C ALA A 266 -17.96 38.41 20.74
N PHE A 267 -19.07 37.66 20.56
CA PHE A 267 -19.25 36.66 19.54
C PHE A 267 -20.13 37.12 18.34
N GLN A 268 -20.87 38.21 18.52
CA GLN A 268 -21.68 38.79 17.47
C GLN A 268 -20.89 39.12 16.18
N PRO A 269 -19.70 39.81 16.25
CA PRO A 269 -18.90 40.05 15.04
C PRO A 269 -18.50 38.80 14.29
N ILE A 270 -18.28 37.72 15.01
CA ILE A 270 -17.88 36.44 14.47
C ILE A 270 -18.99 35.82 13.63
N ILE A 271 -20.22 35.80 14.16
CA ILE A 271 -21.39 35.29 13.45
C ILE A 271 -21.68 36.19 12.26
N ALA A 272 -21.65 37.54 12.42
CA ALA A 272 -21.91 38.49 11.37
C ALA A 272 -20.92 38.32 10.21
N ILE A 273 -19.63 38.19 10.45
CA ILE A 273 -18.63 37.98 9.41
C ILE A 273 -18.86 36.65 8.68
N GLN A 274 -19.16 35.57 9.39
CA GLN A 274 -19.44 34.29 8.77
C GLN A 274 -20.74 34.31 7.96
N ALA A 275 -21.77 35.00 8.42
CA ALA A 275 -23.08 35.10 7.78
C ALA A 275 -23.13 36.09 6.59
N PHE A 276 -22.36 37.19 6.65
CA PHE A 276 -22.47 38.28 5.66
C PHE A 276 -21.19 38.50 4.84
N ALA A 277 -20.08 37.84 5.19
CA ALA A 277 -18.86 37.85 4.39
C ALA A 277 -18.36 36.41 4.07
N GLY A 278 -18.99 35.35 4.65
CA GLY A 278 -18.76 33.95 4.29
C GLY A 278 -17.41 33.38 4.67
N LEU A 279 -16.67 33.96 5.64
CA LEU A 279 -15.39 33.47 6.07
C LEU A 279 -15.53 32.10 6.73
N ARG A 280 -14.50 31.24 6.54
CA ARG A 280 -14.44 29.95 7.24
C ARG A 280 -14.14 30.15 8.72
N SER A 281 -14.64 29.27 9.59
CA SER A 281 -14.40 29.36 11.02
C SER A 281 -12.92 29.49 11.37
N ALA A 282 -12.05 28.72 10.69
CA ALA A 282 -10.61 28.80 10.89
C ALA A 282 -9.97 30.14 10.42
N GLU A 283 -10.57 30.81 9.45
CA GLU A 283 -10.13 32.14 9.00
C GLU A 283 -10.56 33.20 10.03
N VAL A 284 -11.80 33.14 10.49
CA VAL A 284 -12.32 34.08 11.51
C VAL A 284 -11.57 33.96 12.84
N MET A 285 -11.22 32.75 13.27
CA MET A 285 -10.43 32.55 14.51
C MET A 285 -9.03 33.17 14.46
N ARG A 286 -8.46 33.36 13.24
CA ARG A 286 -7.14 33.99 13.05
C ARG A 286 -7.22 35.44 12.62
N LEU A 287 -8.42 35.92 12.34
CA LEU A 287 -8.63 37.27 11.83
C LEU A 287 -8.35 38.31 12.94
N GLN A 288 -7.65 39.35 12.58
CA GLN A 288 -7.36 40.48 13.44
C GLN A 288 -8.20 41.71 13.06
N TRP A 289 -8.48 42.60 14.01
CA TRP A 289 -9.22 43.83 13.73
C TRP A 289 -8.54 44.71 12.69
N GLN A 290 -7.21 44.69 12.64
CA GLN A 290 -6.45 45.42 11.62
C GLN A 290 -6.65 44.91 10.19
N ASP A 291 -7.17 43.66 10.03
CA ASP A 291 -7.51 43.08 8.73
C ASP A 291 -8.91 43.55 8.25
N VAL A 292 -9.73 44.10 9.15
CA VAL A 292 -11.10 44.60 8.90
C VAL A 292 -11.05 46.08 8.60
N LYS A 293 -10.99 46.44 7.32
CA LYS A 293 -10.88 47.84 6.85
C LYS A 293 -12.27 48.47 6.71
N LEU A 294 -12.92 48.82 7.83
CA LEU A 294 -14.28 49.40 7.82
C LEU A 294 -14.39 50.66 6.94
N GLY A 295 -13.40 51.54 7.02
CA GLY A 295 -13.39 52.76 6.18
C GLY A 295 -13.23 52.52 4.68
N ARG A 296 -12.61 51.38 4.31
CA ARG A 296 -12.43 50.93 2.92
C ARG A 296 -13.42 49.85 2.51
N GLN A 297 -14.34 49.50 3.38
CA GLN A 297 -15.42 48.53 3.14
C GLN A 297 -14.96 47.16 2.68
N HIS A 298 -13.84 46.63 3.23
CA HIS A 298 -13.39 45.25 2.93
C HIS A 298 -12.64 44.60 4.08
N ILE A 299 -12.59 43.25 4.06
CA ILE A 299 -11.77 42.40 4.93
C ILE A 299 -10.63 41.84 4.07
N GLU A 300 -9.41 41.97 4.55
CA GLU A 300 -8.21 41.41 3.93
C GLU A 300 -7.92 40.03 4.50
N ILE A 301 -7.99 39.01 3.64
CA ILE A 301 -7.56 37.62 4.04
C ILE A 301 -6.17 37.42 3.49
N THR A 302 -5.18 37.40 4.38
CA THR A 302 -3.78 37.19 4.05
C THR A 302 -3.47 35.69 3.88
N ALA A 303 -2.33 35.34 3.26
CA ALA A 303 -1.92 33.96 3.08
C ALA A 303 -1.77 33.20 4.41
N GLY A 304 -1.35 33.87 5.49
CA GLY A 304 -1.25 33.29 6.84
C GLY A 304 -2.61 32.94 7.47
N ASN A 305 -3.66 33.69 7.10
CA ASN A 305 -5.02 33.50 7.61
C ASN A 305 -5.86 32.57 6.72
N ALA A 306 -5.49 32.40 5.45
CA ALA A 306 -6.23 31.59 4.50
C ALA A 306 -5.99 30.08 4.72
N LYS A 307 -7.01 29.25 4.49
CA LYS A 307 -6.87 27.78 4.51
C LYS A 307 -5.97 27.27 3.38
N THR A 308 -5.95 27.94 2.24
CA THR A 308 -5.25 27.53 1.01
C THR A 308 -4.12 28.51 0.62
N ALA A 309 -3.62 29.32 1.58
CA ALA A 309 -2.62 30.38 1.33
C ALA A 309 -2.98 31.38 0.23
N SER A 310 -4.23 31.44 -0.22
CA SER A 310 -4.72 32.35 -1.24
C SER A 310 -5.18 33.67 -0.61
N ARG A 311 -4.55 34.77 -0.98
CA ARG A 311 -4.97 36.11 -0.57
C ARG A 311 -6.27 36.48 -1.27
N ARG A 312 -7.18 37.16 -0.56
CA ARG A 312 -8.38 37.72 -1.15
C ARG A 312 -8.92 38.89 -0.35
N ILE A 313 -9.69 39.71 -1.02
CA ILE A 313 -10.44 40.83 -0.44
C ILE A 313 -11.92 40.41 -0.42
N VAL A 314 -12.56 40.56 0.74
CA VAL A 314 -13.99 40.28 0.90
C VAL A 314 -14.72 41.59 1.19
N PRO A 315 -15.75 41.98 0.40
CA PRO A 315 -16.46 43.23 0.63
C PRO A 315 -17.23 43.23 1.95
N ILE A 316 -17.25 44.36 2.62
CA ILE A 316 -18.09 44.65 3.80
C ILE A 316 -19.34 45.34 3.33
N LEU A 317 -20.46 44.62 3.26
CA LEU A 317 -21.74 45.16 2.91
C LEU A 317 -22.30 46.02 4.05
N ALA A 318 -23.28 46.89 3.74
CA ALA A 318 -23.82 47.88 4.70
C ALA A 318 -24.32 47.23 6.03
N ASN A 319 -25.01 46.09 5.91
CA ASN A 319 -25.47 45.37 7.10
C ASN A 319 -24.31 44.83 7.93
N LEU A 320 -23.26 44.26 7.30
CA LEU A 320 -22.09 43.77 8.01
C LEU A 320 -21.35 44.93 8.71
N ALA A 321 -21.19 46.06 8.03
CA ALA A 321 -20.61 47.28 8.60
C ALA A 321 -21.33 47.69 9.88
N ALA A 322 -22.67 47.70 9.83
CA ALA A 322 -23.51 48.05 10.98
C ALA A 322 -23.28 47.08 12.19
N TRP A 323 -23.15 45.78 11.93
CA TRP A 323 -22.85 44.78 12.98
C TRP A 323 -21.44 44.89 13.54
N LEU A 324 -20.44 45.31 12.73
CA LEU A 324 -19.04 45.39 13.16
C LEU A 324 -18.69 46.70 13.88
N LYS A 325 -19.33 47.80 13.47
CA LYS A 325 -19.02 49.17 13.98
C LYS A 325 -19.00 49.26 15.50
N PRO A 326 -19.97 48.69 16.27
CA PRO A 326 -19.99 48.81 17.74
C PRO A 326 -18.81 48.06 18.41
N HIS A 327 -18.18 47.08 17.73
CA HIS A 327 -17.16 46.24 18.28
C HIS A 327 -15.75 46.58 17.76
N ALA A 328 -15.63 47.53 16.87
CA ALA A 328 -14.40 47.85 16.14
C ALA A 328 -13.26 48.25 17.08
N LYS A 329 -12.10 47.63 16.91
CA LYS A 329 -10.85 47.92 17.61
C LYS A 329 -9.73 48.23 16.63
N LYS A 330 -8.69 48.91 17.09
CA LYS A 330 -7.54 49.23 16.21
C LYS A 330 -6.69 47.96 15.87
N THR A 331 -6.53 47.09 16.85
CA THR A 331 -5.68 45.88 16.75
C THR A 331 -6.22 44.72 17.57
N GLY A 332 -5.61 43.54 17.43
CA GLY A 332 -5.91 42.33 18.20
C GLY A 332 -6.83 41.35 17.47
N LEU A 333 -6.91 40.13 17.98
CA LEU A 333 -7.76 39.07 17.43
C LEU A 333 -9.25 39.44 17.59
N LEU A 334 -10.04 39.11 16.60
CA LEU A 334 -11.50 39.26 16.67
C LEU A 334 -12.10 38.34 17.74
N PHE A 335 -11.57 37.14 17.88
CA PHE A 335 -12.04 36.12 18.79
C PHE A 335 -10.95 35.69 19.79
N GLN A 336 -11.25 35.72 21.07
CA GLN A 336 -10.35 35.26 22.14
C GLN A 336 -11.12 34.42 23.16
N PRO A 337 -10.53 33.32 23.66
CA PRO A 337 -9.28 32.73 23.23
C PRO A 337 -9.43 32.05 21.86
N SER A 338 -8.41 32.19 20.99
CA SER A 338 -8.44 31.67 19.60
C SER A 338 -8.18 30.18 19.55
N ASN A 339 -9.07 29.38 20.14
CA ASN A 339 -9.03 27.92 20.08
C ASN A 339 -10.40 27.33 19.73
N LEU A 340 -10.38 26.14 19.17
CA LEU A 340 -11.57 25.46 18.65
C LEU A 340 -12.57 25.10 19.76
N THR A 341 -12.10 24.76 20.95
CA THR A 341 -12.95 24.40 22.10
C THR A 341 -13.78 25.59 22.56
N ALA A 342 -13.14 26.75 22.75
CA ALA A 342 -13.84 27.98 23.12
C ALA A 342 -14.81 28.43 22.01
N PHE A 343 -14.40 28.28 20.76
CA PHE A 343 -15.24 28.61 19.62
C PHE A 343 -16.51 27.73 19.58
N ASN A 344 -16.36 26.42 19.70
CA ASN A 344 -17.49 25.48 19.74
C ASN A 344 -18.40 25.72 20.96
N LYS A 345 -17.83 26.06 22.10
CA LYS A 345 -18.58 26.39 23.32
C LYS A 345 -19.47 27.63 23.05
N LYS A 346 -18.93 28.68 22.44
CA LYS A 346 -19.71 29.90 22.11
C LYS A 346 -20.79 29.64 21.05
N GLN A 347 -20.51 28.77 20.07
CA GLN A 347 -21.54 28.33 19.13
C GLN A 347 -22.69 27.63 19.83
N ASN A 348 -22.39 26.70 20.75
CA ASN A 348 -23.42 25.97 21.47
C ASN A 348 -24.24 26.91 22.40
N GLU A 349 -23.59 27.77 23.16
CA GLU A 349 -24.27 28.78 23.98
C GLU A 349 -25.24 29.63 23.17
N THR A 350 -24.78 30.12 22.00
CA THR A 350 -25.61 30.94 21.10
C THR A 350 -26.78 30.12 20.53
N SER A 351 -26.54 28.88 20.14
CA SER A 351 -27.54 27.95 19.57
C SER A 351 -28.69 27.74 20.59
N VAL A 352 -28.34 27.46 21.83
CA VAL A 352 -29.30 27.23 22.94
C VAL A 352 -30.09 28.52 23.21
N ALA A 353 -29.41 29.63 23.38
CA ALA A 353 -30.05 30.91 23.68
C ALA A 353 -30.99 31.38 22.57
N ALA A 354 -30.58 31.19 21.30
CA ALA A 354 -31.38 31.53 20.13
C ALA A 354 -32.54 30.54 19.89
N LYS A 355 -32.54 29.38 20.51
CA LYS A 355 -33.42 28.24 20.18
C LYS A 355 -33.35 27.90 18.66
N VAL A 356 -32.13 27.90 18.11
CA VAL A 356 -31.86 27.59 16.71
C VAL A 356 -30.76 26.55 16.66
N LYS A 357 -31.03 25.39 16.04
CA LYS A 357 -30.03 24.31 15.91
C LYS A 357 -28.79 24.83 15.17
N TRP A 358 -27.59 24.61 15.75
CA TRP A 358 -26.36 24.94 15.05
C TRP A 358 -26.11 23.95 13.90
N LYS A 359 -25.97 24.48 12.70
CA LYS A 359 -25.75 23.72 11.47
C LYS A 359 -24.29 23.91 11.04
N ALA A 360 -23.59 22.80 10.75
CA ALA A 360 -22.15 22.84 10.43
C ALA A 360 -21.88 23.64 9.13
N ASN A 361 -21.00 24.63 9.20
CA ASN A 361 -20.66 25.55 8.10
C ASN A 361 -21.84 26.35 7.49
N ALA A 362 -23.03 26.25 8.05
CA ALA A 362 -24.24 26.81 7.45
C ALA A 362 -24.22 28.35 7.35
N LEU A 363 -23.54 29.07 8.25
CA LEU A 363 -23.36 30.52 8.12
C LEU A 363 -22.69 30.88 6.78
N ARG A 364 -21.60 30.18 6.45
CA ARG A 364 -20.91 30.36 5.19
C ARG A 364 -21.73 29.86 3.99
N HIS A 365 -22.40 28.71 4.16
CA HIS A 365 -23.28 28.18 3.13
C HIS A 365 -24.40 29.15 2.80
N SER A 366 -25.01 29.76 3.85
CA SER A 366 -26.02 30.84 3.70
C SER A 366 -25.46 32.04 2.96
N PHE A 367 -24.29 32.57 3.37
CA PHE A 367 -23.66 33.66 2.63
C PHE A 367 -23.56 33.36 1.14
N ILE A 368 -23.01 32.23 0.77
CA ILE A 368 -22.78 31.86 -0.63
C ILE A 368 -24.13 31.78 -1.37
N SER A 369 -25.13 31.09 -0.82
CA SER A 369 -26.47 30.96 -1.44
C SER A 369 -27.15 32.30 -1.64
N TYR A 370 -27.22 33.11 -0.58
CA TYR A 370 -27.86 34.41 -0.64
C TYR A 370 -27.08 35.42 -1.52
N ARG A 371 -25.74 35.34 -1.54
CA ARG A 371 -24.91 36.20 -2.37
C ARG A 371 -25.04 35.84 -3.85
N VAL A 372 -25.07 34.57 -4.19
CA VAL A 372 -25.34 34.11 -5.58
C VAL A 372 -26.72 34.60 -6.02
N ALA A 373 -27.75 34.45 -5.18
CA ALA A 373 -29.10 34.92 -5.52
C ALA A 373 -29.18 36.45 -5.65
N SER A 374 -28.38 37.21 -4.88
CA SER A 374 -28.36 38.69 -4.91
C SER A 374 -27.68 39.28 -6.14
N ILE A 375 -26.52 38.71 -6.56
CA ILE A 375 -25.69 39.31 -7.60
C ILE A 375 -25.64 38.49 -8.91
N GLN A 376 -26.15 37.28 -8.90
CA GLN A 376 -26.19 36.34 -10.04
C GLN A 376 -24.83 36.12 -10.74
N ASN A 377 -23.74 36.36 -10.04
CA ASN A 377 -22.37 36.19 -10.52
C ASN A 377 -21.60 35.21 -9.67
N VAL A 378 -21.60 33.91 -10.10
CA VAL A 378 -20.95 32.81 -9.41
C VAL A 378 -19.43 33.00 -9.31
N ALA A 379 -18.79 33.58 -10.34
CA ALA A 379 -17.33 33.77 -10.35
C ALA A 379 -16.91 34.81 -9.29
N GLN A 380 -17.66 35.92 -9.15
CA GLN A 380 -17.40 36.91 -8.11
C GLN A 380 -17.60 36.33 -6.70
N VAL A 381 -18.71 35.59 -6.47
CA VAL A 381 -18.95 34.95 -5.18
C VAL A 381 -17.87 33.91 -4.86
N ALA A 382 -17.36 33.23 -5.87
CA ALA A 382 -16.24 32.29 -5.72
C ALA A 382 -14.97 32.98 -5.22
N LEU A 383 -14.64 34.15 -5.77
CA LEU A 383 -13.51 34.94 -5.30
C LEU A 383 -13.74 35.47 -3.87
N GLU A 384 -14.91 36.05 -3.58
CA GLU A 384 -15.25 36.52 -2.23
C GLU A 384 -15.18 35.40 -1.18
N ALA A 385 -15.78 34.26 -1.49
CA ALA A 385 -15.80 33.10 -0.58
C ALA A 385 -14.48 32.29 -0.54
N GLY A 386 -13.60 32.42 -1.54
CA GLY A 386 -12.42 31.56 -1.69
C GLY A 386 -12.80 30.11 -1.95
N ASN A 387 -13.70 29.89 -2.91
CA ASN A 387 -14.11 28.61 -3.46
C ASN A 387 -13.78 28.56 -4.95
N SER A 388 -13.87 27.38 -5.58
CA SER A 388 -13.89 27.32 -7.05
C SER A 388 -15.29 27.63 -7.59
N PRO A 389 -15.43 28.28 -8.76
CA PRO A 389 -16.73 28.50 -9.39
C PRO A 389 -17.51 27.20 -9.60
N ALA A 390 -16.85 26.11 -10.01
CA ALA A 390 -17.48 24.80 -10.20
C ALA A 390 -18.12 24.26 -8.90
N MET A 391 -17.48 24.47 -7.75
CA MET A 391 -18.01 24.06 -6.45
C MET A 391 -19.27 24.86 -6.10
N ILE A 392 -19.27 26.15 -6.36
CA ILE A 392 -20.46 26.99 -6.08
C ILE A 392 -21.59 26.61 -7.03
N PHE A 393 -21.30 26.46 -8.30
CA PHE A 393 -22.29 26.10 -9.31
C PHE A 393 -22.97 24.75 -9.01
N SER A 394 -22.19 23.72 -8.57
CA SER A 394 -22.72 22.39 -8.31
C SER A 394 -23.53 22.29 -7.01
N HIS A 395 -23.34 23.22 -6.05
CA HIS A 395 -23.88 23.03 -4.71
C HIS A 395 -24.82 24.15 -4.23
N TYR A 396 -24.77 25.35 -4.82
CA TYR A 396 -25.46 26.50 -4.26
C TYR A 396 -26.44 27.18 -5.25
N ARG A 397 -26.53 26.67 -6.45
CA ARG A 397 -27.48 27.18 -7.43
C ARG A 397 -28.92 26.90 -6.99
N GLU A 398 -29.78 27.90 -7.06
CA GLU A 398 -31.22 27.77 -6.85
C GLU A 398 -31.70 27.45 -5.43
N LEU A 399 -30.83 27.59 -4.40
CA LEU A 399 -31.24 27.32 -3.01
C LEU A 399 -32.15 28.41 -2.40
N VAL A 400 -32.07 29.64 -2.89
CA VAL A 400 -32.81 30.79 -2.34
C VAL A 400 -33.22 31.79 -3.45
N THR A 401 -34.27 32.58 -3.19
CA THR A 401 -34.75 33.58 -4.09
C THR A 401 -34.02 34.91 -3.91
N ALA A 402 -34.13 35.81 -4.92
CA ALA A 402 -33.57 37.16 -4.83
C ALA A 402 -34.22 37.97 -3.69
N ASP A 403 -35.51 37.77 -3.42
CA ASP A 403 -36.22 38.45 -2.34
C ASP A 403 -35.77 37.99 -0.95
N ASP A 404 -35.47 36.72 -0.82
CA ASP A 404 -34.86 36.20 0.45
C ASP A 404 -33.44 36.72 0.62
N ALA A 405 -32.69 36.91 -0.48
CA ALA A 405 -31.38 37.54 -0.42
C ALA A 405 -31.46 39.03 0.01
N LYS A 406 -32.45 39.78 -0.46
CA LYS A 406 -32.71 41.16 0.05
C LYS A 406 -32.98 41.12 1.55
N LYS A 407 -33.85 40.24 2.03
CA LYS A 407 -34.12 40.07 3.47
C LYS A 407 -32.87 39.74 4.26
N TRP A 408 -32.01 38.86 3.74
CA TRP A 408 -30.75 38.44 4.40
C TRP A 408 -29.77 39.59 4.56
N PHE A 409 -29.53 40.37 3.49
CA PHE A 409 -28.58 41.48 3.53
C PHE A 409 -29.15 42.76 4.09
N SER A 410 -30.46 42.82 4.46
CA SER A 410 -31.07 43.92 5.20
C SER A 410 -31.12 43.72 6.73
N ILE A 411 -30.55 42.65 7.25
CA ILE A 411 -30.53 42.37 8.69
C ILE A 411 -29.55 43.31 9.39
N LEU A 412 -30.05 44.28 10.12
CA LEU A 412 -29.29 45.28 10.88
C LEU A 412 -29.34 44.98 12.39
N PRO A 413 -28.36 45.40 13.20
CA PRO A 413 -28.48 45.34 14.64
C PRO A 413 -29.68 46.18 15.13
N GLN A 414 -30.35 45.69 16.16
CA GLN A 414 -31.39 46.51 16.82
C GLN A 414 -30.74 47.65 17.58
N PRO A 415 -31.35 48.85 17.59
CA PRO A 415 -30.88 49.90 18.48
C PRO A 415 -30.85 49.35 19.92
N LYS A 416 -29.72 49.45 20.60
CA LYS A 416 -29.68 49.17 22.05
C LYS A 416 -30.65 50.19 22.65
N ALA A 417 -31.69 49.71 23.38
CA ALA A 417 -32.51 50.60 24.19
C ALA A 417 -31.54 51.35 25.11
N THR A 418 -31.53 52.66 24.95
CA THR A 418 -30.76 53.52 25.83
C THR A 418 -31.35 53.37 27.26
N PRO A 419 -30.53 53.05 28.30
CA PRO A 419 -31.00 52.87 29.62
C PRO A 419 -31.64 54.12 30.20
#